data_2f8d8be80bbd929d0f0d0b85a6ddbb38
#
_entry.id   2f8d8be80bbd929d0f0d0b85a6ddbb38
#
_cell.length_a   1.000
_cell.length_b   1.000
_cell.length_c   1.000
_cell.angle_alpha   90.00
_cell.angle_beta   90.00
_cell.angle_gamma   90.00
#
_symmetry.space_group_name_H-M   'P 1'
#
loop_
_entity.id
_entity.type
_entity.pdbx_description
1 polymer ?
#
loop_
_entity_poly.entity_id
_entity_poly.type
_entity_poly.pdbx_seq_one_letter_code
_entity_poly.pdbx_strand_id
1 'polypeptide(L)'
;LVIYNEADELVYCNDRYRELYAGIADLLQPGAKFEAVVRASLALYEPPGSHGRHEEWVANRVRNPRHNGDWERRLPDGRTLRVVERPMPDGHVGSCRFDITEVIRAAEAAEAASQAKSQFLANMSHEIRTPMNAILGMLALLQRTGLTPRQLDYASKSENAARSLLGLLNDILDFSKVEAGKLTLDPEPFDVDHLFRELAVVLSASVGDKEIEVLFDIDPA
;
A
#
# COMPACT_ATOMS: atom_id res chain seq x y z
N LEU A 1 0.05 -18.42 23.57
CA LEU A 1 0.12 -19.80 23.07
C LEU A 1 -0.86 -20.67 23.85
N VAL A 2 -1.56 -21.56 23.16
CA VAL A 2 -2.38 -22.62 23.73
C VAL A 2 -2.18 -23.90 22.91
N ILE A 3 -2.23 -25.05 23.53
CA ILE A 3 -2.07 -26.38 22.92
C ILE A 3 -3.20 -27.28 23.39
N TYR A 4 -3.83 -27.95 22.42
CA TYR A 4 -4.85 -28.99 22.63
C TYR A 4 -4.35 -30.32 22.11
N ASN A 5 -4.73 -31.41 22.76
CA ASN A 5 -4.44 -32.77 22.31
C ASN A 5 -5.45 -33.26 21.25
N GLU A 6 -5.27 -34.49 20.76
CA GLU A 6 -6.18 -35.12 19.79
C GLU A 6 -7.62 -35.29 20.29
N ALA A 7 -7.83 -35.34 21.62
CA ALA A 7 -9.14 -35.43 22.22
C ALA A 7 -9.77 -34.06 22.50
N ASP A 8 -9.20 -32.97 21.89
CA ASP A 8 -9.60 -31.58 22.08
C ASP A 8 -9.57 -31.15 23.57
N GLU A 9 -8.61 -31.65 24.34
CA GLU A 9 -8.38 -31.25 25.72
C GLU A 9 -7.17 -30.28 25.78
N LEU A 10 -7.31 -29.25 26.59
CA LEU A 10 -6.24 -28.28 26.84
C LEU A 10 -5.06 -29.01 27.51
N VAL A 11 -3.91 -28.98 26.88
CA VAL A 11 -2.64 -29.50 27.42
C VAL A 11 -1.85 -28.40 28.11
N TYR A 12 -1.77 -27.25 27.44
CA TYR A 12 -0.98 -26.13 27.91
C TYR A 12 -1.54 -24.80 27.42
N CYS A 13 -1.47 -23.79 28.26
CA CYS A 13 -1.52 -22.39 27.83
C CYS A 13 -0.58 -21.55 28.66
N ASN A 14 0.03 -20.52 28.04
CA ASN A 14 0.89 -19.59 28.74
C ASN A 14 0.08 -18.49 29.45
N ASP A 15 0.74 -17.75 30.35
CA ASP A 15 0.08 -16.72 31.16
C ASP A 15 -0.52 -15.60 30.28
N ARG A 16 0.15 -15.22 29.18
CA ARG A 16 -0.40 -14.24 28.25
C ARG A 16 -1.73 -14.68 27.63
N TYR A 17 -1.93 -15.97 27.43
CA TYR A 17 -3.21 -16.51 26.97
C TYR A 17 -4.29 -16.40 28.08
N ARG A 18 -3.93 -16.70 29.33
CA ARG A 18 -4.83 -16.53 30.48
C ARG A 18 -5.23 -15.08 30.71
N GLU A 19 -4.27 -14.15 30.59
CA GLU A 19 -4.55 -12.70 30.66
C GLU A 19 -5.52 -12.25 29.56
N LEU A 20 -5.31 -12.72 28.34
CA LEU A 20 -6.16 -12.38 27.20
C LEU A 20 -7.63 -12.86 27.41
N TYR A 21 -7.79 -13.97 28.10
CA TYR A 21 -9.06 -14.58 28.43
C TYR A 21 -9.35 -14.56 29.92
N ALA A 22 -9.02 -13.46 30.62
CA ALA A 22 -9.13 -13.35 32.07
C ALA A 22 -10.53 -13.70 32.61
N GLY A 23 -11.59 -13.37 31.87
CA GLY A 23 -12.97 -13.69 32.25
C GLY A 23 -13.33 -15.18 32.27
N ILE A 24 -12.45 -16.05 31.73
CA ILE A 24 -12.59 -17.51 31.77
C ILE A 24 -11.33 -18.21 32.22
N ALA A 25 -10.42 -17.49 32.91
CA ALA A 25 -9.12 -18.02 33.30
C ALA A 25 -9.21 -19.30 34.15
N ASP A 26 -10.21 -19.43 34.99
CA ASP A 26 -10.47 -20.61 35.83
C ASP A 26 -10.76 -21.85 34.99
N LEU A 27 -11.32 -21.71 33.81
CA LEU A 27 -11.58 -22.80 32.86
C LEU A 27 -10.31 -23.22 32.10
N LEU A 28 -9.29 -22.38 32.04
CA LEU A 28 -8.07 -22.64 31.27
C LEU A 28 -7.07 -23.51 32.05
N GLN A 29 -7.53 -24.68 32.48
CA GLN A 29 -6.75 -25.71 33.18
C GLN A 29 -6.50 -26.91 32.25
N PRO A 30 -5.37 -27.63 32.41
CA PRO A 30 -5.16 -28.89 31.69
C PRO A 30 -6.37 -29.85 31.81
N GLY A 31 -6.79 -30.44 30.68
CA GLY A 31 -7.96 -31.28 30.57
C GLY A 31 -9.27 -30.54 30.21
N ALA A 32 -9.29 -29.22 30.19
CA ALA A 32 -10.47 -28.47 29.76
C ALA A 32 -10.78 -28.75 28.27
N LYS A 33 -12.03 -29.08 27.98
CA LYS A 33 -12.45 -29.34 26.61
C LYS A 33 -12.47 -28.07 25.76
N PHE A 34 -11.97 -28.17 24.54
CA PHE A 34 -11.94 -27.07 23.57
C PHE A 34 -13.31 -26.42 23.38
N GLU A 35 -14.36 -27.24 23.24
CA GLU A 35 -15.73 -26.72 23.12
C GLU A 35 -16.15 -25.86 24.31
N ALA A 36 -15.83 -26.28 25.52
CA ALA A 36 -16.17 -25.53 26.74
C ALA A 36 -15.44 -24.16 26.74
N VAL A 37 -14.16 -24.14 26.35
CA VAL A 37 -13.37 -22.90 26.25
C VAL A 37 -13.92 -22.00 25.15
N VAL A 38 -14.26 -22.56 23.97
CA VAL A 38 -14.87 -21.81 22.86
C VAL A 38 -16.19 -21.20 23.27
N ARG A 39 -17.08 -22.00 23.89
CA ARG A 39 -18.41 -21.58 24.36
C ARG A 39 -18.30 -20.46 25.41
N ALA A 40 -17.43 -20.61 26.38
CA ALA A 40 -17.20 -19.59 27.41
C ALA A 40 -16.60 -18.32 26.83
N SER A 41 -15.75 -18.43 25.80
CA SER A 41 -15.13 -17.26 25.16
C SER A 41 -16.13 -16.37 24.41
N LEU A 42 -17.29 -16.92 23.97
CA LEU A 42 -18.37 -16.13 23.35
C LEU A 42 -18.96 -15.09 24.30
N ALA A 43 -18.93 -15.35 25.62
CA ALA A 43 -19.36 -14.39 26.62
C ALA A 43 -18.40 -13.18 26.75
N LEU A 44 -17.15 -13.34 26.35
CA LEU A 44 -16.12 -12.30 26.41
C LEU A 44 -16.07 -11.46 25.13
N TYR A 45 -16.40 -12.05 24.01
CA TYR A 45 -16.43 -11.35 22.71
C TYR A 45 -17.35 -12.12 21.75
N GLU A 46 -18.02 -11.41 20.89
CA GLU A 46 -18.89 -11.98 19.88
C GLU A 46 -18.15 -12.02 18.52
N PRO A 47 -17.81 -13.21 17.98
CA PRO A 47 -17.14 -13.31 16.69
C PRO A 47 -18.05 -12.82 15.55
N PRO A 48 -17.48 -12.27 14.47
CA PRO A 48 -18.27 -11.92 13.30
C PRO A 48 -19.10 -13.12 12.79
N GLY A 49 -20.38 -12.88 12.55
CA GLY A 49 -21.32 -13.91 12.06
C GLY A 49 -21.86 -14.87 13.12
N SER A 50 -21.51 -14.71 14.41
CA SER A 50 -22.07 -15.53 15.52
C SER A 50 -23.35 -14.95 16.11
N HIS A 51 -23.66 -13.68 15.84
CA HIS A 51 -24.83 -12.99 16.42
C HIS A 51 -26.14 -13.76 16.17
N GLY A 52 -26.80 -14.14 17.24
CA GLY A 52 -28.04 -14.94 17.20
C GLY A 52 -27.85 -16.39 16.74
N ARG A 53 -26.63 -16.87 16.49
CA ARG A 53 -26.31 -18.24 16.00
C ARG A 53 -25.16 -18.88 16.77
N HIS A 54 -25.06 -18.62 18.06
CA HIS A 54 -23.93 -19.06 18.90
C HIS A 54 -23.73 -20.58 18.84
N GLU A 55 -24.82 -21.39 18.93
CA GLU A 55 -24.73 -22.85 18.89
C GLU A 55 -24.21 -23.38 17.54
N GLU A 56 -24.68 -22.80 16.45
CA GLU A 56 -24.22 -23.17 15.11
C GLU A 56 -22.72 -22.78 14.93
N TRP A 57 -22.36 -21.61 15.43
CA TRP A 57 -20.97 -21.14 15.37
C TRP A 57 -20.02 -22.03 16.18
N VAL A 58 -20.42 -22.40 17.43
CA VAL A 58 -19.65 -23.34 18.26
C VAL A 58 -19.52 -24.68 17.57
N ALA A 59 -20.63 -25.23 17.07
CA ALA A 59 -20.64 -26.53 16.38
C ALA A 59 -19.69 -26.51 15.15
N ASN A 60 -19.70 -25.46 14.37
CA ASN A 60 -18.79 -25.29 13.22
C ASN A 60 -17.34 -25.18 13.67
N ARG A 61 -17.09 -24.44 14.76
CA ARG A 61 -15.72 -24.23 15.28
C ARG A 61 -15.15 -25.52 15.89
N VAL A 62 -15.98 -26.34 16.51
CA VAL A 62 -15.60 -27.64 17.10
C VAL A 62 -15.43 -28.71 16.02
N ARG A 63 -16.31 -28.76 15.02
CA ARG A 63 -16.20 -29.72 13.89
C ARG A 63 -14.93 -29.51 13.06
N ASN A 64 -14.46 -28.29 13.01
CA ASN A 64 -13.26 -27.88 12.27
C ASN A 64 -12.14 -27.41 13.20
N PRO A 65 -11.77 -28.17 14.26
CA PRO A 65 -10.80 -27.70 15.26
C PRO A 65 -9.36 -27.63 14.74
N ARG A 66 -9.07 -28.35 13.65
CA ARG A 66 -7.70 -28.60 13.16
C ARG A 66 -7.39 -27.85 11.86
N HIS A 67 -7.95 -26.66 11.69
CA HIS A 67 -7.60 -25.86 10.53
C HIS A 67 -6.17 -25.34 10.66
N ASN A 68 -5.38 -25.61 9.64
CA ASN A 68 -4.17 -24.86 9.34
C ASN A 68 -4.62 -23.45 8.95
N GLY A 69 -4.98 -22.64 9.95
CA GLY A 69 -5.66 -21.36 9.80
C GLY A 69 -4.80 -20.19 10.25
N ASP A 70 -4.99 -19.10 9.55
CA ASP A 70 -4.42 -17.79 9.88
C ASP A 70 -5.54 -16.78 9.65
N TRP A 71 -5.98 -16.09 10.70
CA TRP A 71 -7.04 -15.10 10.61
C TRP A 71 -6.89 -14.00 11.65
N GLU A 72 -7.49 -12.88 11.38
CA GLU A 72 -7.52 -11.75 12.29
C GLU A 72 -8.81 -11.74 13.11
N ARG A 73 -8.70 -11.26 14.33
CA ARG A 73 -9.80 -11.10 15.27
C ARG A 73 -9.72 -9.74 15.93
N ARG A 74 -10.77 -8.97 15.80
CA ARG A 74 -10.91 -7.72 16.55
C ARG A 74 -11.59 -8.00 17.90
N LEU A 75 -10.99 -7.49 18.98
CA LEU A 75 -11.51 -7.59 20.34
C LEU A 75 -12.42 -6.39 20.66
N PRO A 76 -13.33 -6.50 21.66
CA PRO A 76 -14.18 -5.39 22.09
C PRO A 76 -13.40 -4.18 22.61
N ASP A 77 -12.20 -4.38 23.15
CA ASP A 77 -11.31 -3.33 23.64
C ASP A 77 -10.53 -2.59 22.52
N GLY A 78 -10.84 -2.93 21.27
CA GLY A 78 -10.24 -2.31 20.07
C GLY A 78 -8.92 -2.91 19.63
N ARG A 79 -8.36 -3.92 20.33
CA ARG A 79 -7.19 -4.65 19.87
C ARG A 79 -7.53 -5.56 18.69
N THR A 80 -6.55 -5.75 17.81
CA THR A 80 -6.63 -6.73 16.72
C THR A 80 -5.59 -7.82 16.95
N LEU A 81 -6.05 -9.05 17.02
CA LEU A 81 -5.20 -10.22 17.18
C LEU A 81 -5.11 -10.98 15.86
N ARG A 82 -3.89 -11.34 15.46
CA ARG A 82 -3.67 -12.39 14.47
C ARG A 82 -3.61 -13.72 15.19
N VAL A 83 -4.49 -14.64 14.81
CA VAL A 83 -4.58 -16.00 15.36
C VAL A 83 -4.01 -16.97 14.32
N VAL A 84 -3.00 -17.72 14.74
CA VAL A 84 -2.33 -18.72 13.90
C VAL A 84 -2.55 -20.08 14.54
N GLU A 85 -3.22 -21.01 13.86
CA GLU A 85 -3.40 -22.41 14.31
C GLU A 85 -2.64 -23.36 13.40
N ARG A 86 -1.92 -24.29 14.02
CA ARG A 86 -1.14 -25.30 13.28
C ARG A 86 -1.28 -26.67 13.94
N PRO A 87 -1.57 -27.71 13.16
CA PRO A 87 -1.47 -29.08 13.64
C PRO A 87 0.02 -29.43 13.86
N MET A 88 0.28 -30.22 14.90
CA MET A 88 1.60 -30.76 15.22
C MET A 88 1.71 -32.22 14.77
N PRO A 89 2.93 -32.74 14.54
CA PRO A 89 3.14 -34.11 14.08
C PRO A 89 2.60 -35.18 15.04
N ASP A 90 2.50 -34.87 16.33
CA ASP A 90 2.01 -35.71 17.40
C ASP A 90 0.46 -35.66 17.60
N GLY A 91 -0.25 -35.05 16.64
CA GLY A 91 -1.71 -34.91 16.66
C GLY A 91 -2.24 -33.76 17.52
N HIS A 92 -1.37 -33.05 18.24
CA HIS A 92 -1.77 -31.84 18.96
C HIS A 92 -2.05 -30.67 18.00
N VAL A 93 -2.76 -29.66 18.49
CA VAL A 93 -3.00 -28.40 17.78
C VAL A 93 -2.46 -27.25 18.61
N GLY A 94 -1.47 -26.56 18.08
CA GLY A 94 -0.95 -25.32 18.67
C GLY A 94 -1.65 -24.10 18.09
N SER A 95 -2.00 -23.13 18.96
CA SER A 95 -2.58 -21.85 18.51
C SER A 95 -1.87 -20.69 19.19
N CYS A 96 -1.33 -19.79 18.36
CA CYS A 96 -0.69 -18.55 18.78
C CYS A 96 -1.60 -17.36 18.51
N ARG A 97 -1.49 -16.34 19.37
CA ARG A 97 -2.16 -15.06 19.19
C ARG A 97 -1.14 -13.96 19.29
N PHE A 98 -1.11 -13.12 18.25
CA PHE A 98 -0.22 -11.97 18.15
C PHE A 98 -1.08 -10.71 18.19
N ASP A 99 -0.79 -9.80 19.11
CA ASP A 99 -1.40 -8.48 19.07
C ASP A 99 -0.72 -7.68 17.95
N ILE A 100 -1.49 -7.39 16.91
CA ILE A 100 -1.03 -6.65 15.72
C ILE A 100 -1.64 -5.25 15.64
N THR A 101 -2.24 -4.77 16.73
CA THR A 101 -2.94 -3.49 16.79
C THR A 101 -2.04 -2.34 16.37
N GLU A 102 -0.85 -2.27 16.96
CA GLU A 102 0.11 -1.20 16.64
C GLU A 102 0.64 -1.31 15.20
N VAL A 103 0.80 -2.54 14.70
CA VAL A 103 1.24 -2.77 13.30
C VAL A 103 0.18 -2.26 12.33
N ILE A 104 -1.09 -2.59 12.58
CA ILE A 104 -2.21 -2.12 11.72
C ILE A 104 -2.31 -0.60 11.80
N ARG A 105 -2.30 0.00 13.00
CA ARG A 105 -2.36 1.45 13.15
C ARG A 105 -1.21 2.18 12.47
N ALA A 106 0.00 1.63 12.58
CA ALA A 106 1.16 2.20 11.91
C ALA A 106 1.04 2.12 10.38
N ALA A 107 0.55 0.98 9.86
CA ALA A 107 0.31 0.80 8.44
C ALA A 107 -0.78 1.76 7.91
N GLU A 108 -1.90 1.87 8.62
CA GLU A 108 -2.99 2.80 8.28
C GLU A 108 -2.52 4.26 8.31
N ALA A 109 -1.73 4.65 9.32
CA ALA A 109 -1.19 5.99 9.43
C ALA A 109 -0.19 6.31 8.30
N ALA A 110 0.67 5.34 7.93
CA ALA A 110 1.61 5.48 6.83
C ALA A 110 0.88 5.62 5.48
N GLU A 111 -0.16 4.81 5.26
CA GLU A 111 -0.98 4.88 4.05
C GLU A 111 -1.72 6.22 3.95
N ALA A 112 -2.34 6.68 5.05
CA ALA A 112 -3.02 7.97 5.11
C ALA A 112 -2.04 9.13 4.83
N ALA A 113 -0.82 9.08 5.37
CA ALA A 113 0.22 10.08 5.13
C ALA A 113 0.66 10.08 3.66
N SER A 114 0.84 8.90 3.05
CA SER A 114 1.19 8.75 1.63
C SER A 114 0.10 9.31 0.72
N GLN A 115 -1.16 9.02 1.03
CA GLN A 115 -2.30 9.56 0.26
C GLN A 115 -2.41 11.08 0.37
N ALA A 116 -2.25 11.62 1.58
CA ALA A 116 -2.26 13.06 1.81
C ALA A 116 -1.12 13.77 1.07
N LYS A 117 0.10 13.19 1.07
CA LYS A 117 1.26 13.68 0.31
C LYS A 117 0.96 13.72 -1.19
N SER A 118 0.41 12.63 -1.74
CA SER A 118 0.08 12.54 -3.17
C SER A 118 -0.98 13.56 -3.59
N GLN A 119 -2.04 13.71 -2.76
CA GLN A 119 -3.10 14.68 -3.02
C GLN A 119 -2.59 16.13 -2.93
N PHE A 120 -1.74 16.43 -1.95
CA PHE A 120 -1.10 17.74 -1.82
C PHE A 120 -0.28 18.08 -3.06
N LEU A 121 0.57 17.17 -3.53
CA LEU A 121 1.40 17.38 -4.72
C LEU A 121 0.55 17.55 -5.99
N ALA A 122 -0.53 16.77 -6.15
CA ALA A 122 -1.44 16.94 -7.27
C ALA A 122 -2.10 18.32 -7.29
N ASN A 123 -2.61 18.77 -6.15
CA ASN A 123 -3.20 20.10 -6.02
C ASN A 123 -2.17 21.21 -6.28
N MET A 124 -0.99 21.11 -5.68
CA MET A 124 0.10 22.08 -5.90
C MET A 124 0.52 22.17 -7.36
N SER A 125 0.54 21.03 -8.08
CA SER A 125 0.85 21.05 -9.51
C SER A 125 -0.18 21.85 -10.30
N HIS A 126 -1.45 21.67 -10.03
CA HIS A 126 -2.51 22.45 -10.69
C HIS A 126 -2.39 23.95 -10.38
N GLU A 127 -2.17 24.30 -9.12
CA GLU A 127 -2.03 25.68 -8.66
C GLU A 127 -0.78 26.38 -9.24
N ILE A 128 0.31 25.64 -9.49
CA ILE A 128 1.54 26.17 -10.12
C ILE A 128 1.40 26.19 -11.65
N ARG A 129 0.79 25.17 -12.25
CA ARG A 129 0.66 25.07 -13.71
C ARG A 129 -0.14 26.25 -14.31
N THR A 130 -1.21 26.66 -13.64
CA THR A 130 -2.08 27.74 -14.10
C THR A 130 -1.34 29.07 -14.27
N PRO A 131 -0.65 29.66 -13.27
CA PRO A 131 0.11 30.87 -13.44
C PRO A 131 1.31 30.70 -14.39
N MET A 132 1.96 29.53 -14.40
CA MET A 132 3.08 29.27 -15.31
C MET A 132 2.65 29.28 -16.78
N ASN A 133 1.51 28.68 -17.09
CA ASN A 133 0.95 28.73 -18.45
C ASN A 133 0.57 30.16 -18.86
N ALA A 134 0.07 30.96 -17.92
CA ALA A 134 -0.18 32.39 -18.17
C ALA A 134 1.12 33.15 -18.48
N ILE A 135 2.21 32.90 -17.70
CA ILE A 135 3.54 33.49 -17.95
C ILE A 135 4.06 33.08 -19.33
N LEU A 136 3.99 31.80 -19.68
CA LEU A 136 4.42 31.30 -20.99
C LEU A 136 3.60 31.92 -22.12
N GLY A 137 2.28 32.05 -21.95
CA GLY A 137 1.41 32.72 -22.91
C GLY A 137 1.78 34.19 -23.12
N MET A 138 2.09 34.93 -22.03
CA MET A 138 2.53 36.33 -22.14
C MET A 138 3.90 36.45 -22.78
N LEU A 139 4.84 35.57 -22.49
CA LEU A 139 6.15 35.53 -23.14
C LEU A 139 6.01 35.25 -24.64
N ALA A 140 5.16 34.32 -25.04
CA ALA A 140 4.90 34.02 -26.46
C ALA A 140 4.26 35.21 -27.19
N LEU A 141 3.37 35.96 -26.55
CA LEU A 141 2.80 37.18 -27.10
C LEU A 141 3.87 38.28 -27.22
N LEU A 142 4.68 38.46 -26.19
CA LEU A 142 5.77 39.45 -26.15
C LEU A 142 6.79 39.22 -27.27
N GLN A 143 7.16 37.97 -27.54
CA GLN A 143 8.10 37.61 -28.60
C GLN A 143 7.57 37.92 -30.02
N ARG A 144 6.26 38.12 -30.17
CA ARG A 144 5.64 38.55 -31.45
C ARG A 144 5.59 40.07 -31.64
N THR A 145 6.02 40.83 -30.64
CA THR A 145 6.10 42.28 -30.72
C THR A 145 7.53 42.68 -30.98
N GLY A 146 7.84 43.47 -31.93
CA GLY A 146 9.18 43.87 -32.37
C GLY A 146 10.21 44.13 -31.25
N LEU A 147 10.72 43.06 -30.62
CA LEU A 147 11.71 43.09 -29.56
C LEU A 147 13.09 43.39 -30.10
N THR A 148 13.91 44.14 -29.32
CA THR A 148 15.34 44.22 -29.59
C THR A 148 16.00 42.86 -29.35
N PRO A 149 17.18 42.57 -29.96
CA PRO A 149 17.88 41.29 -29.77
C PRO A 149 18.11 40.94 -28.30
N ARG A 150 18.43 41.94 -27.47
CA ARG A 150 18.63 41.75 -26.03
C ARG A 150 17.34 41.41 -25.27
N GLN A 151 16.22 42.01 -25.65
CA GLN A 151 14.91 41.70 -25.07
C GLN A 151 14.43 40.29 -25.45
N LEU A 152 14.71 39.92 -26.73
CA LEU A 152 14.38 38.58 -27.21
C LEU A 152 15.20 37.50 -26.45
N ASP A 153 16.48 37.74 -26.21
CA ASP A 153 17.32 36.84 -25.41
C ASP A 153 16.75 36.65 -23.98
N TYR A 154 16.35 37.76 -23.34
CA TYR A 154 15.75 37.69 -22.02
C TYR A 154 14.41 36.94 -22.01
N ALA A 155 13.54 37.18 -22.98
CA ALA A 155 12.26 36.50 -23.10
C ALA A 155 12.46 35.01 -23.34
N SER A 156 13.37 34.59 -24.19
CA SER A 156 13.70 33.20 -24.48
C SER A 156 14.28 32.48 -23.26
N LYS A 157 15.19 33.12 -22.52
CA LYS A 157 15.73 32.56 -21.27
C LYS A 157 14.66 32.38 -20.20
N SER A 158 13.74 33.34 -20.09
CA SER A 158 12.61 33.25 -19.14
C SER A 158 11.64 32.14 -19.53
N GLU A 159 11.35 31.99 -20.83
CA GLU A 159 10.50 30.89 -21.33
C GLU A 159 11.12 29.51 -21.03
N ASN A 160 12.43 29.37 -21.32
CA ASN A 160 13.14 28.12 -21.06
C ASN A 160 13.14 27.77 -19.57
N ALA A 161 13.36 28.76 -18.69
CA ALA A 161 13.29 28.55 -17.24
C ALA A 161 11.89 28.12 -16.79
N ALA A 162 10.83 28.75 -17.31
CA ALA A 162 9.45 28.41 -17.02
C ALA A 162 9.08 26.98 -17.48
N ARG A 163 9.51 26.59 -18.68
CA ARG A 163 9.32 25.22 -19.20
C ARG A 163 10.07 24.18 -18.38
N SER A 164 11.32 24.47 -17.98
CA SER A 164 12.12 23.60 -17.12
C SER A 164 11.46 23.39 -15.76
N LEU A 165 10.89 24.44 -15.16
CA LEU A 165 10.16 24.34 -13.89
C LEU A 165 8.91 23.45 -14.00
N LEU A 166 8.14 23.58 -15.10
CA LEU A 166 7.01 22.69 -15.36
C LEU A 166 7.44 21.24 -15.58
N GLY A 167 8.57 21.01 -16.23
CA GLY A 167 9.17 19.67 -16.38
C GLY A 167 9.47 19.06 -15.03
N LEU A 168 10.23 19.75 -14.18
CA LEU A 168 10.55 19.29 -12.82
C LEU A 168 9.29 19.00 -11.98
N LEU A 169 8.25 19.84 -12.11
CA LEU A 169 6.98 19.63 -11.42
C LEU A 169 6.30 18.33 -11.86
N ASN A 170 6.29 18.03 -13.16
CA ASN A 170 5.74 16.79 -13.68
C ASN A 170 6.55 15.57 -13.20
N ASP A 171 7.89 15.66 -13.19
CA ASP A 171 8.77 14.60 -12.70
C ASP A 171 8.48 14.26 -11.22
N ILE A 172 8.29 15.31 -10.37
CA ILE A 172 7.92 15.13 -8.96
C ILE A 172 6.56 14.45 -8.82
N LEU A 173 5.58 14.81 -9.65
CA LEU A 173 4.26 14.19 -9.64
C LEU A 173 4.32 12.72 -10.06
N ASP A 174 5.04 12.41 -11.11
CA ASP A 174 5.15 11.04 -11.61
C ASP A 174 5.92 10.18 -10.62
N PHE A 175 6.99 10.69 -10.01
CA PHE A 175 7.65 10.03 -8.89
C PHE A 175 6.69 9.73 -7.73
N SER A 176 5.86 10.72 -7.35
CA SER A 176 4.85 10.53 -6.29
C SER A 176 3.80 9.47 -6.62
N LYS A 177 3.38 9.36 -7.90
CA LYS A 177 2.46 8.30 -8.35
C LYS A 177 3.11 6.92 -8.27
N VAL A 178 4.39 6.81 -8.65
CA VAL A 178 5.18 5.57 -8.54
C VAL A 178 5.30 5.15 -7.07
N GLU A 179 5.71 6.08 -6.19
CA GLU A 179 5.86 5.84 -4.75
C GLU A 179 4.56 5.37 -4.10
N ALA A 180 3.42 5.91 -4.53
CA ALA A 180 2.10 5.54 -4.04
C ALA A 180 1.50 4.30 -4.74
N GLY A 181 2.22 3.63 -5.65
CA GLY A 181 1.71 2.50 -6.42
C GLY A 181 0.52 2.84 -7.33
N LYS A 182 0.35 4.12 -7.66
CA LYS A 182 -0.78 4.64 -8.48
C LYS A 182 -0.43 4.83 -9.95
N LEU A 183 0.79 4.49 -10.36
CA LEU A 183 1.14 4.50 -11.77
C LEU A 183 0.45 3.32 -12.47
N THR A 184 -0.45 3.62 -13.36
CA THR A 184 -1.09 2.62 -14.23
C THR A 184 -0.36 2.60 -15.57
N LEU A 185 -0.02 1.39 -16.02
CA LEU A 185 0.48 1.18 -17.37
C LEU A 185 -0.73 1.00 -18.31
N ASP A 186 -0.69 1.67 -19.44
CA ASP A 186 -1.65 1.47 -20.52
C ASP A 186 -0.95 0.69 -21.65
N PRO A 187 -1.14 -0.63 -21.72
CA PRO A 187 -0.45 -1.47 -22.70
C PRO A 187 -1.08 -1.29 -24.07
N GLU A 188 -0.52 -0.39 -24.87
CA GLU A 188 -0.87 -0.22 -26.27
C GLU A 188 0.23 -0.77 -27.19
N PRO A 189 -0.15 -1.38 -28.34
CA PRO A 189 0.82 -1.76 -29.35
C PRO A 189 1.46 -0.52 -29.97
N PHE A 190 2.79 -0.51 -30.08
CA PHE A 190 3.53 0.59 -30.71
C PHE A 190 4.55 0.05 -31.72
N ASP A 191 4.88 0.88 -32.70
CA ASP A 191 5.92 0.62 -33.68
C ASP A 191 7.27 1.08 -33.14
N VAL A 192 8.19 0.13 -32.99
CA VAL A 192 9.53 0.39 -32.43
C VAL A 192 10.32 1.34 -33.33
N ASP A 193 10.25 1.19 -34.66
CA ASP A 193 10.94 2.07 -35.58
C ASP A 193 10.40 3.50 -35.55
N HIS A 194 9.11 3.65 -35.32
CA HIS A 194 8.50 4.97 -35.16
C HIS A 194 8.98 5.63 -33.88
N LEU A 195 9.01 4.88 -32.75
CA LEU A 195 9.50 5.37 -31.46
C LEU A 195 10.94 5.86 -31.57
N PHE A 196 11.84 5.09 -32.19
CA PHE A 196 13.23 5.49 -32.34
C PHE A 196 13.42 6.71 -33.25
N ARG A 197 12.59 6.85 -34.30
CA ARG A 197 12.60 8.07 -35.13
C ARG A 197 12.19 9.31 -34.36
N GLU A 198 11.14 9.22 -33.54
CA GLU A 198 10.73 10.34 -32.66
C GLU A 198 11.81 10.67 -31.64
N LEU A 199 12.41 9.65 -31.02
CA LEU A 199 13.50 9.82 -30.06
C LEU A 199 14.73 10.49 -30.71
N ALA A 200 15.06 10.10 -31.95
CA ALA A 200 16.15 10.72 -32.70
C ALA A 200 15.94 12.22 -32.91
N VAL A 201 14.70 12.64 -33.21
CA VAL A 201 14.37 14.07 -33.36
C VAL A 201 14.58 14.83 -32.04
N VAL A 202 14.11 14.28 -30.92
CA VAL A 202 14.25 14.89 -29.59
C VAL A 202 15.72 14.99 -29.19
N LEU A 203 16.50 13.92 -29.39
CA LEU A 203 17.92 13.88 -29.08
C LEU A 203 18.73 14.84 -29.97
N SER A 204 18.43 14.90 -31.26
CA SER A 204 19.09 15.85 -32.18
C SER A 204 18.90 17.29 -31.76
N ALA A 205 17.68 17.65 -31.29
CA ALA A 205 17.43 18.98 -30.75
C ALA A 205 18.22 19.26 -29.44
N SER A 206 18.50 18.23 -28.65
CA SER A 206 19.24 18.33 -27.38
C SER A 206 20.75 18.37 -27.58
N VAL A 207 21.25 17.73 -28.64
CA VAL A 207 22.68 17.74 -29.02
C VAL A 207 23.10 19.10 -29.53
N GLY A 208 22.23 19.77 -30.30
CA GLY A 208 22.53 21.11 -30.87
C GLY A 208 23.84 21.14 -31.61
N ASP A 209 24.70 22.19 -31.34
CA ASP A 209 26.01 22.38 -31.98
C ASP A 209 27.14 21.55 -31.31
N LYS A 210 26.83 20.57 -30.47
CA LYS A 210 27.83 19.70 -29.85
C LYS A 210 28.34 18.70 -30.88
N GLU A 211 29.68 18.51 -30.95
CA GLU A 211 30.32 17.48 -31.77
C GLU A 211 30.11 16.08 -31.16
N ILE A 212 28.83 15.62 -31.12
CA ILE A 212 28.40 14.30 -30.58
C ILE A 212 27.59 13.60 -31.66
N GLU A 213 27.94 12.35 -31.96
CA GLU A 213 27.15 11.48 -32.80
C GLU A 213 26.24 10.61 -31.91
N VAL A 214 24.96 10.51 -32.26
CA VAL A 214 24.01 9.64 -31.60
C VAL A 214 23.72 8.44 -32.48
N LEU A 215 24.09 7.27 -32.01
CA LEU A 215 23.88 6.01 -32.71
C LEU A 215 22.81 5.19 -31.98
N PHE A 216 21.90 4.58 -32.73
CA PHE A 216 20.96 3.59 -32.23
C PHE A 216 21.42 2.22 -32.70
N ASP A 217 21.76 1.34 -31.76
CA ASP A 217 22.04 -0.06 -32.04
C ASP A 217 20.81 -0.87 -31.63
N ILE A 218 20.08 -1.39 -32.62
CA ILE A 218 18.82 -2.11 -32.43
C ILE A 218 19.02 -3.52 -32.98
N ASP A 219 18.87 -4.53 -32.11
CA ASP A 219 18.92 -5.92 -32.54
C ASP A 219 17.72 -6.18 -33.48
N PRO A 220 17.96 -6.59 -34.73
CA PRO A 220 16.90 -7.01 -35.63
C PRO A 220 16.35 -8.37 -35.14
N ALA A 221 15.27 -8.37 -34.35
CA ALA A 221 14.57 -9.57 -33.90
C ALA A 221 13.71 -10.16 -35.02
#